data_b9915f98d50f993ea986df2abdfe517a
#
_entry.id   b9915f98d50f993ea986df2abdfe517a
#
_cell.length_a   1.000
_cell.length_b   1.000
_cell.length_c   1.000
_cell.angle_alpha   90.00
_cell.angle_beta   90.00
_cell.angle_gamma   90.00
#
_symmetry.space_group_name_H-M   'P 1'
#
loop_
_entity.id
_entity.type
_entity.pdbx_description
1 polymer ?
#
loop_
_entity_poly.entity_id
_entity_poly.type
_entity_poly.pdbx_seq_one_letter_code
_entity_poly.pdbx_strand_id
1 'polypeptide(L)'
;MPIKNAIHSQQVYDPTDESIMAEQELCMERLYDYNHTRPSEHAKRAQLLKEMLAECGADCWIEPPFHANWGGKHVHLSDYVYANFGLTCVDDTHIYIGEHTMIGPNCVLATANHPILPELREKAYQYNLPIRIGRNCWLGAGVIVVPGVTIGDNTVIGAGSVVTKGIPANVGTICFSVEQPSG
;
A
#
# COMPACT_ATOMS: atom_id res chain seq x y z
N MET A 1 -24.96 4.75 8.09
CA MET A 1 -23.55 5.28 8.15
C MET A 1 -23.29 5.90 6.80
N PRO A 2 -22.74 7.13 6.70
CA PRO A 2 -22.35 7.68 5.41
C PRO A 2 -21.35 6.73 4.74
N ILE A 3 -21.46 6.55 3.42
CA ILE A 3 -20.64 5.60 2.66
C ILE A 3 -19.13 5.84 2.85
N LYS A 4 -18.69 7.09 2.95
CA LYS A 4 -17.31 7.48 3.22
C LYS A 4 -16.77 6.92 4.56
N ASN A 5 -17.63 6.71 5.54
CA ASN A 5 -17.22 6.07 6.80
C ASN A 5 -17.24 4.54 6.69
N ALA A 6 -18.04 3.99 5.78
CA ALA A 6 -18.12 2.55 5.55
C ALA A 6 -16.78 2.01 4.99
N ILE A 7 -16.10 2.77 4.13
CA ILE A 7 -14.79 2.41 3.55
C ILE A 7 -13.76 2.05 4.63
N HIS A 8 -13.80 2.73 5.78
CA HIS A 8 -12.84 2.53 6.88
C HIS A 8 -13.39 1.69 8.04
N SER A 9 -14.64 1.22 7.96
CA SER A 9 -15.34 0.56 9.07
C SER A 9 -15.11 -0.94 9.17
N GLN A 10 -14.37 -1.55 8.23
CA GLN A 10 -14.17 -3.00 8.08
C GLN A 10 -15.48 -3.77 7.79
N GLN A 11 -16.58 -3.08 7.51
CA GLN A 11 -17.85 -3.68 7.12
C GLN A 11 -17.99 -3.73 5.61
N VAL A 12 -18.85 -4.64 5.15
CA VAL A 12 -19.16 -4.77 3.72
C VAL A 12 -19.95 -3.53 3.24
N TYR A 13 -19.50 -2.96 2.12
CA TYR A 13 -20.13 -1.81 1.50
C TYR A 13 -20.16 -1.96 -0.03
N ASP A 14 -20.95 -1.11 -0.68
CA ASP A 14 -21.00 -0.99 -2.15
C ASP A 14 -19.94 0.03 -2.62
N PRO A 15 -18.87 -0.41 -3.31
CA PRO A 15 -17.82 0.51 -3.79
C PRO A 15 -18.23 1.30 -5.04
N THR A 16 -19.37 1.00 -5.66
CA THR A 16 -19.83 1.65 -6.91
C THR A 16 -20.63 2.93 -6.68
N ASP A 17 -20.69 3.42 -5.43
CA ASP A 17 -21.36 4.68 -5.09
C ASP A 17 -20.70 5.86 -5.84
N GLU A 18 -21.51 6.67 -6.52
CA GLU A 18 -21.03 7.77 -7.37
C GLU A 18 -20.17 8.80 -6.60
N SER A 19 -20.47 9.02 -5.31
CA SER A 19 -19.69 9.96 -4.49
C SER A 19 -18.29 9.44 -4.16
N ILE A 20 -18.11 8.12 -4.10
CA ILE A 20 -16.81 7.45 -3.96
C ILE A 20 -16.01 7.61 -5.26
N MET A 21 -16.64 7.27 -6.37
CA MET A 21 -15.99 7.27 -7.70
C MET A 21 -15.48 8.67 -8.09
N ALA A 22 -16.31 9.70 -7.88
CA ALA A 22 -15.91 11.09 -8.19
C ALA A 22 -14.70 11.57 -7.36
N GLU A 23 -14.64 11.19 -6.08
CA GLU A 23 -13.52 11.55 -5.23
C GLU A 23 -12.24 10.77 -5.60
N GLN A 24 -12.38 9.50 -5.96
CA GLN A 24 -11.29 8.66 -6.42
C GLN A 24 -10.66 9.21 -7.71
N GLU A 25 -11.47 9.65 -8.66
CA GLU A 25 -11.00 10.26 -9.92
C GLU A 25 -10.10 11.47 -9.66
N LEU A 26 -10.49 12.39 -8.77
CA LEU A 26 -9.66 13.53 -8.38
C LEU A 26 -8.31 13.13 -7.76
N CYS A 27 -8.28 12.03 -7.02
CA CYS A 27 -7.04 11.49 -6.46
C CYS A 27 -6.14 10.91 -7.56
N MET A 28 -6.73 10.25 -8.55
CA MET A 28 -6.01 9.66 -9.67
C MET A 28 -5.40 10.72 -10.60
N GLU A 29 -6.02 11.89 -10.78
CA GLU A 29 -5.43 13.01 -11.53
C GLU A 29 -4.12 13.48 -10.91
N ARG A 30 -4.05 13.60 -9.57
CA ARG A 30 -2.83 13.98 -8.86
C ARG A 30 -1.74 12.90 -9.01
N LEU A 31 -2.12 11.63 -8.95
CA LEU A 31 -1.20 10.52 -9.17
C LEU A 31 -0.64 10.52 -10.59
N TYR A 32 -1.46 10.87 -11.57
CA TYR A 32 -1.02 11.06 -12.95
C TYR A 32 0.07 12.13 -13.03
N ASP A 33 -0.14 13.31 -12.43
CA ASP A 33 0.84 14.39 -12.41
C ASP A 33 2.16 13.96 -11.75
N TYR A 34 2.08 13.22 -10.65
CA TYR A 34 3.25 12.66 -9.97
C TYR A 34 4.08 11.75 -10.88
N ASN A 35 3.42 10.79 -11.52
CA ASN A 35 4.07 9.80 -12.37
C ASN A 35 4.67 10.40 -13.65
N HIS A 36 4.20 11.58 -14.09
CA HIS A 36 4.69 12.28 -15.28
C HIS A 36 5.74 13.37 -14.96
N THR A 37 6.23 13.44 -13.72
CA THR A 37 7.34 14.32 -13.37
C THR A 37 8.65 13.84 -14.01
N ARG A 38 9.50 14.79 -14.39
CA ARG A 38 10.85 14.46 -14.87
C ARG A 38 11.74 14.01 -13.70
N PRO A 39 12.75 13.15 -13.95
CA PRO A 39 13.67 12.72 -12.88
C PRO A 39 14.35 13.88 -12.13
N SER A 40 14.58 15.02 -12.77
CA SER A 40 15.21 16.20 -12.17
C SER A 40 14.26 17.08 -11.35
N GLU A 41 12.94 16.82 -11.36
CA GLU A 41 11.94 17.64 -10.66
C GLU A 41 11.74 17.19 -9.20
N HIS A 42 12.84 17.05 -8.43
CA HIS A 42 12.80 16.53 -7.05
C HIS A 42 11.87 17.33 -6.13
N ALA A 43 11.96 18.68 -6.17
CA ALA A 43 11.12 19.53 -5.33
C ALA A 43 9.62 19.38 -5.67
N LYS A 44 9.28 19.27 -6.95
CA LYS A 44 7.91 19.05 -7.41
C LYS A 44 7.38 17.70 -6.95
N ARG A 45 8.18 16.62 -7.06
CA ARG A 45 7.81 15.29 -6.56
C ARG A 45 7.54 15.30 -5.06
N ALA A 46 8.43 15.90 -4.27
CA ALA A 46 8.26 16.02 -2.83
C ALA A 46 6.99 16.80 -2.46
N GLN A 47 6.66 17.84 -3.21
CA GLN A 47 5.43 18.61 -3.00
C GLN A 47 4.19 17.76 -3.34
N LEU A 48 4.18 17.10 -4.49
CA LEU A 48 3.07 16.25 -4.92
C LEU A 48 2.82 15.10 -3.94
N LEU A 49 3.86 14.44 -3.42
CA LEU A 49 3.71 13.41 -2.39
C LEU A 49 2.98 13.94 -1.16
N LYS A 50 3.33 15.14 -0.67
CA LYS A 50 2.67 15.77 0.48
C LYS A 50 1.20 16.12 0.21
N GLU A 51 0.86 16.42 -1.04
CA GLU A 51 -0.52 16.74 -1.44
C GLU A 51 -1.38 15.48 -1.67
N MET A 52 -0.75 14.38 -2.07
CA MET A 52 -1.43 13.14 -2.41
C MET A 52 -1.68 12.26 -1.19
N LEU A 53 -0.67 12.12 -0.31
CA LEU A 53 -0.69 11.18 0.79
C LEU A 53 -1.46 11.72 2.00
N ALA A 54 -2.05 10.80 2.77
CA ALA A 54 -2.70 11.15 4.04
C ALA A 54 -1.70 11.78 5.03
N GLU A 55 -0.47 11.27 5.02
CA GLU A 55 0.64 11.76 5.82
C GLU A 55 1.94 11.47 5.06
N CYS A 56 2.84 12.46 5.02
CA CYS A 56 4.15 12.32 4.41
C CYS A 56 5.18 13.00 5.30
N GLY A 57 5.95 12.19 6.01
CA GLY A 57 7.02 12.63 6.89
C GLY A 57 8.18 13.29 6.16
N ALA A 58 9.24 13.60 6.90
CA ALA A 58 10.45 14.18 6.34
C ALA A 58 11.18 13.18 5.42
N ASP A 59 11.75 13.70 4.33
CA ASP A 59 12.64 12.96 3.43
C ASP A 59 12.08 11.61 2.92
N CYS A 60 10.77 11.55 2.71
CA CYS A 60 10.11 10.42 2.08
C CYS A 60 10.27 10.46 0.56
N TRP A 61 10.40 9.28 -0.05
CA TRP A 61 10.54 9.14 -1.49
C TRP A 61 9.86 7.88 -2.02
N ILE A 62 9.08 8.03 -3.09
CA ILE A 62 8.54 6.92 -3.88
C ILE A 62 9.04 7.09 -5.31
N GLU A 63 9.70 6.08 -5.86
CA GLU A 63 10.12 6.13 -7.26
C GLU A 63 8.93 5.93 -8.21
N PRO A 64 8.73 6.81 -9.19
CA PRO A 64 7.74 6.56 -10.24
C PRO A 64 8.11 5.36 -11.13
N PRO A 65 7.13 4.61 -11.65
CA PRO A 65 5.70 4.83 -11.43
C PRO A 65 5.24 4.30 -10.07
N PHE A 66 4.37 5.08 -9.42
CA PHE A 66 3.60 4.70 -8.25
C PHE A 66 2.17 4.37 -8.67
N HIS A 67 1.59 3.31 -8.16
CA HIS A 67 0.22 2.90 -8.45
C HIS A 67 -0.59 2.90 -7.16
N ALA A 68 -1.69 3.62 -7.13
CA ALA A 68 -2.55 3.67 -5.96
C ALA A 68 -4.01 3.82 -6.37
N ASN A 69 -4.90 3.04 -5.75
CA ASN A 69 -6.33 3.01 -6.11
C ASN A 69 -7.04 4.33 -5.76
N TRP A 70 -6.60 4.98 -4.69
CA TRP A 70 -7.02 6.32 -4.26
C TRP A 70 -5.89 7.35 -4.39
N GLY A 71 -4.99 7.17 -5.34
CA GLY A 71 -3.88 8.10 -5.57
C GLY A 71 -2.93 8.28 -4.39
N GLY A 72 -2.95 7.38 -3.40
CA GLY A 72 -2.17 7.48 -2.17
C GLY A 72 -2.89 8.19 -1.01
N LYS A 73 -4.14 8.62 -1.19
CA LYS A 73 -4.91 9.39 -0.20
C LYS A 73 -5.01 8.74 1.18
N HIS A 74 -4.93 7.42 1.26
CA HIS A 74 -4.99 6.69 2.52
C HIS A 74 -3.64 6.08 2.93
N VAL A 75 -2.55 6.51 2.30
CA VAL A 75 -1.19 6.07 2.63
C VAL A 75 -0.56 7.06 3.60
N HIS A 76 0.01 6.54 4.69
CA HIS A 76 0.72 7.29 5.73
C HIS A 76 2.18 6.86 5.73
N LEU A 77 3.08 7.78 5.44
CA LEU A 77 4.52 7.59 5.54
C LEU A 77 5.06 8.37 6.73
N SER A 78 5.73 7.69 7.65
CA SER A 78 6.57 8.34 8.65
C SER A 78 7.86 8.87 8.01
N ASP A 79 8.81 9.40 8.80
CA ASP A 79 10.03 9.99 8.27
C ASP A 79 10.94 8.96 7.57
N TYR A 80 11.66 9.40 6.54
CA TYR A 80 12.71 8.65 5.85
C TYR A 80 12.24 7.33 5.21
N VAL A 81 10.99 7.24 4.80
CA VAL A 81 10.49 6.06 4.07
C VAL A 81 10.92 6.15 2.61
N TYR A 82 11.51 5.07 2.12
CA TYR A 82 11.85 4.91 0.71
C TYR A 82 11.06 3.77 0.08
N ALA A 83 10.44 4.01 -1.06
CA ALA A 83 9.84 2.99 -1.90
C ALA A 83 10.41 3.04 -3.33
N ASN A 84 10.78 1.88 -3.83
CA ASN A 84 11.29 1.71 -5.18
C ASN A 84 10.13 1.71 -6.21
N PHE A 85 10.45 1.77 -7.49
CA PHE A 85 9.49 1.86 -8.59
C PHE A 85 8.50 0.68 -8.62
N GLY A 86 7.30 0.95 -9.13
CA GLY A 86 6.24 -0.04 -9.24
C GLY A 86 5.60 -0.42 -7.90
N LEU A 87 5.77 0.38 -6.84
CA LEU A 87 4.95 0.20 -5.64
C LEU A 87 3.49 0.33 -6.01
N THR A 88 2.68 -0.66 -5.61
CA THR A 88 1.23 -0.68 -5.82
C THR A 88 0.51 -0.70 -4.47
N CYS A 89 -0.28 0.34 -4.20
CA CYS A 89 -1.13 0.44 -3.03
C CYS A 89 -2.60 0.35 -3.45
N VAL A 90 -3.28 -0.75 -3.08
CA VAL A 90 -4.75 -0.79 -3.14
C VAL A 90 -5.24 -0.13 -1.86
N ASP A 91 -5.20 1.19 -1.85
CA ASP A 91 -5.37 2.05 -0.68
C ASP A 91 -6.84 2.46 -0.43
N ASP A 92 -7.75 1.47 -0.52
CA ASP A 92 -9.18 1.68 -0.19
C ASP A 92 -9.41 1.99 1.29
N THR A 93 -8.50 1.57 2.17
CA THR A 93 -8.37 2.08 3.53
C THR A 93 -6.90 2.30 3.88
N HIS A 94 -6.60 2.59 5.13
CA HIS A 94 -5.31 3.10 5.57
C HIS A 94 -4.17 2.09 5.46
N ILE A 95 -3.04 2.54 4.91
CA ILE A 95 -1.74 1.87 4.89
C ILE A 95 -0.76 2.74 5.69
N TYR A 96 -0.21 2.21 6.76
CA TYR A 96 0.76 2.90 7.61
C TYR A 96 2.15 2.29 7.43
N ILE A 97 3.14 3.13 7.16
CA ILE A 97 4.53 2.71 6.95
C ILE A 97 5.43 3.50 7.91
N GLY A 98 6.08 2.79 8.82
CA GLY A 98 6.94 3.35 9.85
C GLY A 98 8.26 3.90 9.31
N GLU A 99 8.89 4.75 10.11
CA GLU A 99 10.11 5.48 9.80
C GLU A 99 11.25 4.55 9.34
N HIS A 100 12.11 5.05 8.46
CA HIS A 100 13.27 4.33 7.92
C HIS A 100 12.94 3.00 7.21
N THR A 101 11.69 2.73 6.87
CA THR A 101 11.30 1.53 6.13
C THR A 101 11.64 1.66 4.66
N MET A 102 12.23 0.61 4.10
CA MET A 102 12.59 0.50 2.68
C MET A 102 11.72 -0.55 1.99
N ILE A 103 11.15 -0.19 0.84
CA ILE A 103 10.29 -1.07 0.04
C ILE A 103 10.94 -1.29 -1.31
N GLY A 104 11.20 -2.55 -1.64
CA GLY A 104 11.75 -2.98 -2.92
C GLY A 104 10.79 -2.77 -4.10
N PRO A 105 11.27 -2.94 -5.33
CA PRO A 105 10.44 -2.71 -6.52
C PRO A 105 9.29 -3.71 -6.63
N ASN A 106 8.19 -3.26 -7.28
CA ASN A 106 7.02 -4.08 -7.57
C ASN A 106 6.35 -4.72 -6.35
N CYS A 107 6.43 -4.09 -5.19
CA CYS A 107 5.68 -4.53 -4.02
C CYS A 107 4.20 -4.15 -4.12
N VAL A 108 3.33 -4.97 -3.54
CA VAL A 108 1.88 -4.74 -3.49
C VAL A 108 1.41 -4.70 -2.05
N LEU A 109 0.75 -3.61 -1.67
CA LEU A 109 0.10 -3.44 -0.36
C LEU A 109 -1.41 -3.30 -0.60
N ALA A 110 -2.17 -4.37 -0.37
CA ALA A 110 -3.59 -4.40 -0.67
C ALA A 110 -4.44 -4.35 0.61
N THR A 111 -5.29 -3.34 0.74
CA THR A 111 -6.21 -3.23 1.89
C THR A 111 -7.61 -3.76 1.60
N ALA A 112 -7.98 -3.93 0.32
CA ALA A 112 -9.31 -4.30 -0.11
C ALA A 112 -9.50 -5.81 -0.20
N ASN A 113 -10.68 -6.26 0.20
CA ASN A 113 -11.17 -7.62 0.05
C ASN A 113 -12.57 -7.64 -0.54
N HIS A 114 -12.91 -8.69 -1.26
CA HIS A 114 -14.27 -9.02 -1.62
C HIS A 114 -14.81 -10.19 -0.77
N PRO A 115 -16.12 -10.20 -0.43
CA PRO A 115 -16.73 -11.30 0.31
C PRO A 115 -16.53 -12.65 -0.39
N ILE A 116 -16.28 -13.70 0.41
CA ILE A 116 -16.17 -15.07 -0.10
C ILE A 116 -17.55 -15.57 -0.58
N LEU A 117 -18.64 -15.13 0.06
CA LEU A 117 -20.01 -15.45 -0.33
C LEU A 117 -20.31 -15.00 -1.77
N PRO A 118 -20.68 -15.90 -2.69
CA PRO A 118 -20.89 -15.57 -4.09
C PRO A 118 -21.94 -14.47 -4.30
N GLU A 119 -23.03 -14.50 -3.56
CA GLU A 119 -24.18 -13.57 -3.67
C GLU A 119 -23.80 -12.12 -3.33
N LEU A 120 -22.79 -11.92 -2.48
CA LEU A 120 -22.25 -10.61 -2.14
C LEU A 120 -21.18 -10.18 -3.14
N ARG A 121 -20.36 -11.12 -3.58
CA ARG A 121 -19.30 -10.84 -4.56
C ARG A 121 -19.86 -10.54 -5.94
N GLU A 122 -20.94 -11.18 -6.36
CA GLU A 122 -21.66 -10.89 -7.59
C GLU A 122 -22.12 -9.44 -7.68
N LYS A 123 -22.42 -8.82 -6.52
CA LYS A 123 -22.77 -7.40 -6.41
C LYS A 123 -21.55 -6.48 -6.29
N ALA A 124 -20.35 -6.99 -6.51
CA ALA A 124 -19.08 -6.28 -6.36
C ALA A 124 -18.83 -5.72 -4.95
N TYR A 125 -19.54 -6.16 -3.93
CA TYR A 125 -19.36 -5.67 -2.56
C TYR A 125 -17.94 -5.90 -2.06
N GLN A 126 -17.48 -4.99 -1.21
CA GLN A 126 -16.11 -4.91 -0.72
C GLN A 126 -16.09 -4.64 0.78
N TYR A 127 -15.00 -5.02 1.45
CA TYR A 127 -14.63 -4.59 2.78
C TYR A 127 -13.12 -4.42 2.88
N ASN A 128 -12.65 -3.52 3.72
CA ASN A 128 -11.25 -3.14 3.76
C ASN A 128 -10.66 -3.36 5.14
N LEU A 129 -9.41 -3.81 5.18
CA LEU A 129 -8.65 -4.00 6.40
C LEU A 129 -7.32 -3.25 6.30
N PRO A 130 -6.97 -2.39 7.27
CA PRO A 130 -5.76 -1.58 7.19
C PRO A 130 -4.50 -2.42 7.28
N ILE A 131 -3.43 -1.96 6.62
CA ILE A 131 -2.09 -2.53 6.70
C ILE A 131 -1.23 -1.64 7.59
N ARG A 132 -0.39 -2.27 8.42
CA ARG A 132 0.60 -1.59 9.25
C ARG A 132 1.96 -2.22 9.07
N ILE A 133 2.94 -1.42 8.66
CA ILE A 133 4.36 -1.81 8.56
C ILE A 133 5.12 -0.97 9.57
N GLY A 134 5.85 -1.63 10.45
CA GLY A 134 6.63 -1.00 11.49
C GLY A 134 7.80 -0.18 10.96
N ARG A 135 8.57 0.38 11.88
CA ARG A 135 9.78 1.14 11.55
C ARG A 135 10.95 0.24 11.16
N ASN A 136 11.88 0.78 10.37
CA ASN A 136 13.13 0.12 9.99
C ASN A 136 12.91 -1.29 9.41
N CYS A 137 11.84 -1.46 8.61
CA CYS A 137 11.57 -2.70 7.89
C CYS A 137 12.23 -2.67 6.51
N TRP A 138 12.49 -3.85 5.97
CA TRP A 138 12.88 -4.00 4.57
C TRP A 138 12.00 -5.05 3.89
N LEU A 139 11.23 -4.61 2.90
CA LEU A 139 10.46 -5.48 2.02
C LEU A 139 11.26 -5.69 0.73
N GLY A 140 11.61 -6.94 0.46
CA GLY A 140 12.28 -7.31 -0.80
C GLY A 140 11.39 -7.10 -2.02
N ALA A 141 11.98 -7.17 -3.21
CA ALA A 141 11.27 -7.00 -4.47
C ALA A 141 10.07 -7.96 -4.61
N GLY A 142 8.93 -7.46 -5.11
CA GLY A 142 7.75 -8.27 -5.39
C GLY A 142 7.03 -8.82 -4.16
N VAL A 143 7.26 -8.26 -2.98
CA VAL A 143 6.51 -8.64 -1.77
C VAL A 143 5.05 -8.21 -1.90
N ILE A 144 4.14 -9.11 -1.53
CA ILE A 144 2.70 -8.86 -1.49
C ILE A 144 2.22 -8.91 -0.04
N VAL A 145 1.60 -7.83 0.43
CA VAL A 145 0.99 -7.78 1.77
C VAL A 145 -0.53 -7.73 1.61
N VAL A 146 -1.21 -8.74 2.18
CA VAL A 146 -2.67 -8.84 2.07
C VAL A 146 -3.39 -8.01 3.14
N PRO A 147 -4.70 -7.75 2.98
CA PRO A 147 -5.46 -6.90 3.89
C PRO A 147 -5.39 -7.33 5.37
N GLY A 148 -5.26 -6.34 6.26
CA GLY A 148 -5.29 -6.55 7.71
C GLY A 148 -3.95 -6.98 8.33
N VAL A 149 -2.90 -7.11 7.53
CA VAL A 149 -1.58 -7.54 8.02
C VAL A 149 -0.89 -6.43 8.79
N THR A 150 -0.26 -6.80 9.90
CA THR A 150 0.68 -5.97 10.65
C THR A 150 2.06 -6.62 10.62
N ILE A 151 3.08 -5.88 10.17
CA ILE A 151 4.49 -6.26 10.20
C ILE A 151 5.16 -5.43 11.29
N GLY A 152 5.76 -6.10 12.26
CA GLY A 152 6.44 -5.44 13.39
C GLY A 152 7.76 -4.79 12.98
N ASP A 153 8.28 -3.95 13.87
CA ASP A 153 9.53 -3.18 13.66
C ASP A 153 10.75 -4.07 13.36
N ASN A 154 11.73 -3.49 12.66
CA ASN A 154 13.01 -4.14 12.35
C ASN A 154 12.86 -5.49 11.64
N THR A 155 11.85 -5.65 10.82
CA THR A 155 11.54 -6.92 10.12
C THR A 155 12.01 -6.88 8.68
N VAL A 156 12.60 -7.98 8.23
CA VAL A 156 12.99 -8.19 6.82
C VAL A 156 12.07 -9.20 6.17
N ILE A 157 11.42 -8.81 5.08
CA ILE A 157 10.59 -9.71 4.26
C ILE A 157 11.33 -10.03 2.97
N GLY A 158 11.63 -11.31 2.75
CA GLY A 158 12.33 -11.77 1.54
C GLY A 158 11.54 -11.50 0.26
N ALA A 159 12.27 -11.28 -0.84
CA ALA A 159 11.66 -11.00 -2.14
C ALA A 159 10.67 -12.08 -2.58
N GLY A 160 9.58 -11.68 -3.24
CA GLY A 160 8.54 -12.58 -3.75
C GLY A 160 7.64 -13.20 -2.67
N SER A 161 7.79 -12.80 -1.40
CA SER A 161 6.95 -13.33 -0.31
C SER A 161 5.52 -12.80 -0.38
N VAL A 162 4.55 -13.65 -0.06
CA VAL A 162 3.16 -13.26 0.17
C VAL A 162 2.90 -13.31 1.68
N VAL A 163 2.72 -12.13 2.28
CA VAL A 163 2.49 -11.99 3.73
C VAL A 163 1.00 -12.02 4.00
N THR A 164 0.52 -13.16 4.52
CA THR A 164 -0.91 -13.45 4.74
C THR A 164 -1.35 -13.33 6.20
N LYS A 165 -0.42 -13.09 7.12
CA LYS A 165 -0.69 -12.92 8.56
C LYS A 165 0.36 -12.03 9.20
N GLY A 166 0.06 -11.55 10.40
CA GLY A 166 0.97 -10.68 11.14
C GLY A 166 2.35 -11.30 11.37
N ILE A 167 3.39 -10.48 11.25
CA ILE A 167 4.79 -10.82 11.50
C ILE A 167 5.24 -10.04 12.74
N PRO A 168 5.78 -10.69 13.77
CA PRO A 168 6.29 -9.99 14.96
C PRO A 168 7.54 -9.15 14.62
N ALA A 169 7.90 -8.23 15.52
CA ALA A 169 9.10 -7.41 15.37
C ALA A 169 10.40 -8.24 15.46
N ASN A 170 11.47 -7.72 14.86
CA ASN A 170 12.82 -8.29 14.89
C ASN A 170 12.92 -9.68 14.24
N VAL A 171 12.15 -9.92 13.19
CA VAL A 171 12.14 -11.18 12.43
C VAL A 171 12.68 -10.97 11.03
N GLY A 172 13.52 -11.91 10.58
CA GLY A 172 13.88 -12.06 9.16
C GLY A 172 13.08 -13.22 8.57
N THR A 173 12.24 -12.98 7.58
CA THR A 173 11.64 -14.03 6.78
C THR A 173 12.51 -14.28 5.56
N ILE A 174 13.03 -15.50 5.44
CA ILE A 174 13.80 -15.89 4.26
C ILE A 174 12.81 -16.21 3.13
N CYS A 175 13.07 -15.70 1.93
CA CYS A 175 12.44 -16.19 0.71
C CYS A 175 12.63 -17.70 0.65
N PHE A 176 11.58 -18.48 0.41
CA PHE A 176 11.74 -19.90 0.11
C PHE A 176 12.51 -20.04 -1.19
N SER A 177 13.83 -20.21 -1.12
CA SER A 177 14.59 -20.77 -2.22
C SER A 177 14.10 -22.21 -2.40
N VAL A 178 13.60 -22.54 -3.58
CA VAL A 178 13.41 -23.94 -3.97
C VAL A 178 14.82 -24.54 -3.96
N GLU A 179 15.14 -25.34 -2.93
CA GLU A 179 16.31 -26.19 -2.98
C GLU A 179 16.12 -27.14 -4.16
N GLN A 180 16.98 -27.00 -5.17
CA GLN A 180 17.04 -28.03 -6.20
C GLN A 180 17.46 -29.33 -5.51
N PRO A 181 16.74 -30.43 -5.70
CA PRO A 181 17.22 -31.72 -5.21
C PRO A 181 18.57 -31.96 -5.83
N SER A 182 19.59 -32.13 -4.97
CA SER A 182 20.92 -32.59 -5.36
C SER A 182 20.76 -33.91 -6.08
N GLY A 183 20.98 -33.92 -7.42
CA GLY A 183 21.07 -35.11 -8.25
C GLY A 183 22.25 -36.00 -7.85
#